data_ea8a97a7910142eb0e4a8599167f4340
#
_entry.id   ea8a97a7910142eb0e4a8599167f4340
#
_cell.length_a   1.000
_cell.length_b   1.000
_cell.length_c   1.000
_cell.angle_alpha   90.00
_cell.angle_beta   90.00
_cell.angle_gamma   90.00
#
_symmetry.space_group_name_H-M   'P 1'
#
loop_
_entity.id
_entity.type
_entity.pdbx_description
1 polymer ?
#
loop_
_entity_poly.entity_id
_entity_poly.type
_entity_poly.pdbx_seq_one_letter_code
_entity_poly.pdbx_strand_id
1 'polypeptide(L)'
;MKIPAIKGKIGETIYYIANLTFQQINQLVKRVDSELHTSTSLKEEIQRSLSDNYIKIKQYILTRDDHFFNSLVLAVYDGLPVWTEIRYELEEEWYHNVGVLHFNGDEKIFPVDGQHRVEGIKAALREKSEIASETISVILIGHNNTPEGMEKSRRIFSTLNRYAKPVRLGDIIALDEDDIVAITTRIMLENFPLF
;
A
#
# COMPACT_ATOMS: atom_id res chain seq x y z
N MET A 1 16.32 -8.92 -8.20
CA MET A 1 16.25 -8.40 -6.80
C MET A 1 15.73 -9.51 -5.89
N LYS A 2 16.14 -9.53 -4.61
CA LYS A 2 15.71 -10.53 -3.62
C LYS A 2 14.97 -9.82 -2.49
N ILE A 3 13.75 -10.26 -2.17
CA ILE A 3 12.90 -9.66 -1.13
C ILE A 3 12.52 -10.74 -0.12
N PRO A 4 12.95 -10.64 1.14
CA PRO A 4 12.44 -11.48 2.22
C PRO A 4 10.93 -11.27 2.39
N ALA A 5 10.19 -12.36 2.53
CA ALA A 5 8.74 -12.28 2.63
C ALA A 5 8.15 -13.42 3.46
N ILE A 6 6.91 -13.22 3.91
CA ILE A 6 6.06 -14.23 4.53
C ILE A 6 4.94 -14.58 3.55
N LYS A 7 4.80 -15.86 3.22
CA LYS A 7 3.76 -16.37 2.33
C LYS A 7 2.48 -16.66 3.12
N GLY A 8 1.35 -16.20 2.61
CA GLY A 8 0.03 -16.49 3.14
C GLY A 8 -0.94 -16.94 2.06
N LYS A 9 -2.10 -17.48 2.48
CA LYS A 9 -3.18 -17.88 1.60
C LYS A 9 -4.54 -17.48 2.21
N ILE A 10 -5.40 -16.86 1.40
CA ILE A 10 -6.81 -16.59 1.72
C ILE A 10 -7.66 -17.12 0.58
N GLY A 11 -8.52 -18.10 0.87
CA GLY A 11 -9.24 -18.84 -0.16
C GLY A 11 -8.25 -19.44 -1.16
N GLU A 12 -8.38 -19.12 -2.44
CA GLU A 12 -7.47 -19.56 -3.51
C GLU A 12 -6.37 -18.52 -3.82
N THR A 13 -6.32 -17.39 -3.10
CA THR A 13 -5.35 -16.34 -3.36
C THR A 13 -4.12 -16.51 -2.48
N ILE A 14 -2.96 -16.76 -3.09
CA ILE A 14 -1.65 -16.70 -2.44
C ILE A 14 -1.20 -15.25 -2.45
N TYR A 15 -0.65 -14.79 -1.32
CA TYR A 15 -0.06 -13.47 -1.18
C TYR A 15 1.24 -13.56 -0.39
N TYR A 16 2.05 -12.50 -0.50
CA TYR A 16 3.31 -12.39 0.23
C TYR A 16 3.37 -11.05 0.95
N ILE A 17 3.74 -11.07 2.24
CA ILE A 17 3.97 -9.87 3.05
C ILE A 17 5.47 -9.60 3.06
N ALA A 18 5.85 -8.38 2.71
CA ALA A 18 7.24 -7.96 2.67
C ALA A 18 7.38 -6.49 3.10
N ASN A 19 8.60 -6.04 3.34
CA ASN A 19 8.94 -4.63 3.47
C ASN A 19 9.72 -4.17 2.25
N LEU A 20 9.30 -3.05 1.67
CA LEU A 20 10.03 -2.37 0.60
C LEU A 20 10.53 -1.02 1.08
N THR A 21 11.74 -0.64 0.70
CA THR A 21 12.22 0.72 0.96
C THR A 21 11.49 1.72 0.07
N PHE A 22 11.44 2.98 0.48
CA PHE A 22 10.88 4.06 -0.34
C PHE A 22 11.58 4.16 -1.68
N GLN A 23 12.90 3.91 -1.72
CA GLN A 23 13.64 3.82 -2.97
C GLN A 23 13.15 2.68 -3.85
N GLN A 24 12.88 1.50 -3.29
CA GLN A 24 12.33 0.37 -4.04
C GLN A 24 10.92 0.65 -4.54
N ILE A 25 10.06 1.28 -3.72
CA ILE A 25 8.74 1.74 -4.17
C ILE A 25 8.86 2.68 -5.37
N ASN A 26 9.76 3.66 -5.31
CA ASN A 26 9.97 4.60 -6.42
C ASN A 26 10.43 3.92 -7.71
N GLN A 27 11.30 2.93 -7.61
CA GLN A 27 11.87 2.24 -8.76
C GLN A 27 10.92 1.19 -9.37
N LEU A 28 10.22 0.44 -8.54
CA LEU A 28 9.51 -0.78 -8.96
C LEU A 28 8.02 -0.54 -9.20
N VAL A 29 7.38 0.30 -8.39
CA VAL A 29 5.93 0.47 -8.45
C VAL A 29 5.57 1.49 -9.51
N LYS A 30 4.82 1.08 -10.52
CA LYS A 30 4.35 1.92 -11.62
C LYS A 30 2.89 2.33 -11.39
N ARG A 31 2.40 3.29 -12.18
CA ARG A 31 1.00 3.70 -12.11
C ARG A 31 0.08 2.63 -12.71
N VAL A 32 -1.12 2.55 -12.17
CA VAL A 32 -2.19 1.60 -12.55
C VAL A 32 -2.74 1.84 -13.97
N ASP A 33 -2.49 3.00 -14.54
CA ASP A 33 -3.20 3.62 -15.68
C ASP A 33 -3.33 2.72 -16.91
N SER A 34 -2.37 1.81 -17.14
CA SER A 34 -2.35 0.99 -18.35
C SER A 34 -2.84 -0.44 -18.19
N GLU A 35 -2.96 -0.94 -16.95
CA GLU A 35 -2.96 -2.37 -16.69
C GLU A 35 -4.35 -2.96 -16.36
N LEU A 36 -5.27 -2.17 -15.86
CA LEU A 36 -6.61 -2.65 -15.47
C LEU A 36 -7.70 -2.36 -16.51
N HIS A 37 -7.49 -1.40 -17.40
CA HIS A 37 -8.48 -0.98 -18.38
C HIS A 37 -7.85 -0.71 -19.76
N THR A 38 -8.53 -1.15 -20.80
CA THR A 38 -8.17 -0.83 -22.20
C THR A 38 -8.74 0.52 -22.64
N SER A 39 -9.84 0.98 -22.01
CA SER A 39 -10.51 2.24 -22.32
C SER A 39 -9.77 3.45 -21.78
N THR A 40 -9.47 4.42 -22.62
CA THR A 40 -8.80 5.69 -22.27
C THR A 40 -9.63 6.50 -21.26
N SER A 41 -10.95 6.53 -21.40
CA SER A 41 -11.85 7.29 -20.52
C SER A 41 -11.84 6.77 -19.08
N LEU A 42 -11.81 5.43 -18.89
CA LEU A 42 -11.72 4.84 -17.55
C LEU A 42 -10.35 5.06 -16.91
N LYS A 43 -9.28 5.02 -17.71
CA LYS A 43 -7.93 5.38 -17.26
C LYS A 43 -7.86 6.81 -16.75
N GLU A 44 -8.42 7.76 -17.51
CA GLU A 44 -8.45 9.18 -17.13
C GLU A 44 -9.27 9.43 -15.85
N GLU A 45 -10.36 8.68 -15.62
CA GLU A 45 -11.17 8.83 -14.43
C GLU A 45 -10.44 8.35 -13.17
N ILE A 46 -9.72 7.24 -13.27
CA ILE A 46 -8.83 6.77 -12.19
C ILE A 46 -7.72 7.77 -11.92
N GLN A 47 -7.13 8.35 -12.95
CA GLN A 47 -6.08 9.38 -12.82
C GLN A 47 -6.62 10.66 -12.16
N ARG A 48 -7.82 11.11 -12.51
CA ARG A 48 -8.44 12.29 -11.87
C ARG A 48 -8.70 12.09 -10.39
N SER A 49 -9.07 10.88 -9.97
CA SER A 49 -9.30 10.56 -8.56
C SER A 49 -8.02 10.61 -7.70
N LEU A 50 -6.85 10.55 -8.35
CA LEU A 50 -5.53 10.61 -7.69
C LEU A 50 -5.05 12.05 -7.41
N SER A 51 -5.81 13.12 -7.80
CA SER A 51 -5.21 14.43 -8.03
C SER A 51 -4.64 15.16 -6.81
N ASP A 52 -5.21 15.07 -5.59
CA ASP A 52 -4.79 15.97 -4.51
C ASP A 52 -4.37 15.30 -3.18
N ASN A 53 -4.82 14.08 -2.92
CA ASN A 53 -4.54 13.43 -1.64
C ASN A 53 -3.06 13.05 -1.43
N TYR A 54 -2.29 12.81 -2.50
CA TYR A 54 -0.87 12.50 -2.37
C TYR A 54 -0.05 13.66 -1.82
N ILE A 55 -0.49 14.92 -2.01
CA ILE A 55 0.19 16.12 -1.50
C ILE A 55 0.16 16.12 0.04
N LYS A 56 -0.98 15.78 0.64
CA LYS A 56 -1.11 15.66 2.09
C LYS A 56 -0.21 14.56 2.65
N ILE A 57 -0.16 13.42 1.96
CA ILE A 57 0.72 12.31 2.34
C ILE A 57 2.19 12.72 2.23
N LYS A 58 2.57 13.40 1.15
CA LYS A 58 3.93 13.96 1.01
C LYS A 58 4.29 14.88 2.18
N GLN A 59 3.40 15.83 2.51
CA GLN A 59 3.61 16.75 3.63
C GLN A 59 3.74 16.00 4.95
N TYR A 60 2.87 15.03 5.21
CA TYR A 60 2.93 14.22 6.41
C TYR A 60 4.29 13.50 6.56
N ILE A 61 4.81 12.90 5.47
CA ILE A 61 6.15 12.27 5.46
C ILE A 61 7.26 13.29 5.74
N LEU A 62 7.18 14.50 5.15
CA LEU A 62 8.23 15.49 5.25
C LEU A 62 8.25 16.24 6.58
N THR A 63 7.12 16.33 7.28
CA THR A 63 6.95 17.15 8.48
C THR A 63 6.87 16.37 9.79
N ARG A 64 6.65 15.05 9.71
CA ARG A 64 6.49 14.18 10.87
C ARG A 64 7.54 13.09 10.88
N ASP A 65 8.37 13.06 11.91
CA ASP A 65 9.36 11.99 12.08
C ASP A 65 8.73 10.69 12.58
N ASP A 66 7.53 10.75 13.14
CA ASP A 66 6.72 9.62 13.63
C ASP A 66 5.66 9.14 12.63
N HIS A 67 5.79 9.49 11.36
CA HIS A 67 4.83 9.11 10.34
C HIS A 67 4.72 7.57 10.18
N PHE A 68 3.50 7.09 10.02
CA PHE A 68 3.20 5.68 9.88
C PHE A 68 2.06 5.44 8.89
N PHE A 69 2.17 4.36 8.12
CA PHE A 69 1.16 3.95 7.15
C PHE A 69 0.82 2.46 7.28
N ASN A 70 -0.43 2.13 6.97
CA ASN A 70 -0.81 0.75 6.73
C ASN A 70 -0.18 0.20 5.44
N SER A 71 -0.19 -1.13 5.27
CA SER A 71 0.41 -1.82 4.12
C SER A 71 -0.16 -1.35 2.78
N LEU A 72 0.71 -1.30 1.77
CA LEU A 72 0.28 -1.19 0.37
C LEU A 72 -0.16 -2.58 -0.13
N VAL A 73 -1.17 -2.64 -0.98
CA VAL A 73 -1.50 -3.86 -1.73
C VAL A 73 -1.03 -3.68 -3.17
N LEU A 74 -0.07 -4.49 -3.58
CA LEU A 74 0.58 -4.39 -4.87
C LEU A 74 0.33 -5.64 -5.70
N ALA A 75 -0.10 -5.48 -6.94
CA ALA A 75 -0.19 -6.56 -7.92
C ALA A 75 1.14 -6.69 -8.67
N VAL A 76 1.57 -7.93 -8.84
CA VAL A 76 2.79 -8.31 -9.56
C VAL A 76 2.41 -9.17 -10.75
N TYR A 77 2.85 -8.81 -11.94
CA TYR A 77 2.63 -9.58 -13.15
C TYR A 77 3.83 -9.49 -14.10
N ASP A 78 3.85 -10.35 -15.11
CA ASP A 78 4.99 -10.63 -15.97
C ASP A 78 6.22 -11.13 -15.15
N GLY A 79 7.32 -11.45 -15.79
CA GLY A 79 8.63 -11.74 -15.19
C GLY A 79 8.78 -13.09 -14.49
N LEU A 80 7.75 -13.76 -14.05
CA LEU A 80 7.79 -15.04 -13.32
C LEU A 80 8.66 -15.00 -12.04
N PRO A 81 8.29 -14.22 -11.01
CA PRO A 81 9.02 -14.20 -9.76
C PRO A 81 9.08 -15.59 -9.11
N VAL A 82 10.25 -15.96 -8.59
CA VAL A 82 10.49 -17.26 -7.99
C VAL A 82 10.46 -17.16 -6.47
N TRP A 83 9.69 -18.03 -5.82
CA TRP A 83 9.68 -18.18 -4.38
C TRP A 83 10.70 -19.23 -3.94
N THR A 84 11.64 -18.84 -3.08
CA THR A 84 12.55 -19.77 -2.39
C THR A 84 12.15 -19.84 -0.93
N GLU A 85 11.62 -20.99 -0.54
CA GLU A 85 11.18 -21.27 0.82
C GLU A 85 12.38 -21.46 1.76
N ILE A 86 12.32 -20.89 2.94
CA ILE A 86 13.23 -21.12 4.05
C ILE A 86 12.48 -21.99 5.06
N ARG A 87 12.95 -23.20 5.25
CA ARG A 87 12.42 -24.10 6.25
C ARG A 87 13.15 -23.89 7.57
N TYR A 88 12.39 -23.73 8.63
CA TYR A 88 12.96 -23.67 9.97
C TYR A 88 12.09 -24.49 10.94
N GLU A 89 12.74 -25.01 11.94
CA GLU A 89 12.11 -25.78 13.00
C GLU A 89 12.11 -24.96 14.30
N LEU A 90 10.99 -24.93 14.98
CA LEU A 90 10.84 -24.32 16.28
C LEU A 90 9.95 -25.22 17.13
N GLU A 91 10.42 -25.64 18.32
CA GLU A 91 9.67 -26.47 19.26
C GLU A 91 9.10 -27.75 18.64
N GLU A 92 9.91 -28.45 17.82
CA GLU A 92 9.54 -29.66 17.07
C GLU A 92 8.50 -29.46 15.95
N GLU A 93 8.12 -28.19 15.65
CA GLU A 93 7.24 -27.84 14.53
C GLU A 93 8.02 -27.23 13.37
N TRP A 94 7.68 -27.65 12.15
CA TRP A 94 8.27 -27.13 10.91
C TRP A 94 7.44 -26.00 10.32
N TYR A 95 8.10 -24.90 9.99
CA TYR A 95 7.51 -23.72 9.37
C TYR A 95 8.00 -23.57 7.93
N HIS A 96 7.06 -23.29 7.02
CA HIS A 96 7.29 -23.23 5.57
C HIS A 96 6.78 -21.92 4.94
N ASN A 97 6.43 -20.94 5.74
CA ASN A 97 5.80 -19.72 5.27
C ASN A 97 6.77 -18.54 5.12
N VAL A 98 8.04 -18.70 5.48
CA VAL A 98 9.07 -17.68 5.34
C VAL A 98 9.97 -18.01 4.17
N GLY A 99 10.43 -17.00 3.44
CA GLY A 99 11.33 -17.21 2.31
C GLY A 99 11.73 -15.93 1.61
N VAL A 100 12.18 -16.08 0.39
CA VAL A 100 12.66 -14.99 -0.45
C VAL A 100 11.96 -15.03 -1.81
N LEU A 101 11.37 -13.92 -2.20
CA LEU A 101 10.92 -13.67 -3.56
C LEU A 101 12.09 -13.15 -4.40
N HIS A 102 12.37 -13.84 -5.50
CA HIS A 102 13.37 -13.45 -6.47
C HIS A 102 12.68 -12.79 -7.66
N PHE A 103 13.00 -11.53 -7.90
CA PHE A 103 12.58 -10.76 -9.06
C PHE A 103 13.74 -10.66 -10.05
N ASN A 104 13.49 -10.94 -11.32
CA ASN A 104 14.46 -10.86 -12.39
C ASN A 104 14.59 -9.45 -13.01
N GLY A 105 13.59 -8.59 -12.79
CA GLY A 105 13.55 -7.23 -13.29
C GLY A 105 12.52 -7.00 -14.41
N ASP A 106 11.91 -8.08 -14.93
CA ASP A 106 10.86 -8.00 -15.95
C ASP A 106 9.46 -7.83 -15.36
N GLU A 107 9.37 -7.99 -14.03
CA GLU A 107 8.10 -7.86 -13.32
C GLU A 107 7.59 -6.43 -13.36
N LYS A 108 6.29 -6.31 -13.56
CA LYS A 108 5.56 -5.08 -13.45
C LYS A 108 4.76 -5.08 -12.16
N ILE A 109 4.89 -4.00 -11.38
CA ILE A 109 4.25 -3.87 -10.08
C ILE A 109 3.42 -2.61 -10.08
N PHE A 110 2.14 -2.73 -9.71
CA PHE A 110 1.24 -1.59 -9.60
C PHE A 110 0.38 -1.67 -8.32
N PRO A 111 -0.03 -0.53 -7.73
CA PRO A 111 -0.82 -0.53 -6.53
C PRO A 111 -2.29 -0.88 -6.83
N VAL A 112 -2.82 -1.86 -6.11
CA VAL A 112 -4.26 -2.19 -6.04
C VAL A 112 -4.93 -1.37 -4.94
N ASP A 113 -4.21 -1.19 -3.83
CA ASP A 113 -4.54 -0.21 -2.79
C ASP A 113 -3.31 0.59 -2.38
N GLY A 114 -3.53 1.85 -1.98
CA GLY A 114 -2.48 2.75 -1.55
C GLY A 114 -1.84 3.60 -2.66
N GLN A 115 -2.53 3.85 -3.77
CA GLN A 115 -2.04 4.66 -4.89
C GLN A 115 -1.57 6.05 -4.44
N HIS A 116 -2.36 6.73 -3.60
CA HIS A 116 -1.99 8.05 -3.06
C HIS A 116 -0.74 7.98 -2.19
N ARG A 117 -0.57 6.89 -1.42
CA ARG A 117 0.63 6.66 -0.60
C ARG A 117 1.86 6.45 -1.46
N VAL A 118 1.76 5.65 -2.52
CA VAL A 118 2.84 5.44 -3.49
C VAL A 118 3.28 6.78 -4.12
N GLU A 119 2.33 7.58 -4.61
CA GLU A 119 2.66 8.87 -5.22
C GLU A 119 3.17 9.88 -4.18
N GLY A 120 2.64 9.88 -2.95
CA GLY A 120 3.13 10.70 -1.82
C GLY A 120 4.57 10.36 -1.46
N ILE A 121 4.90 9.08 -1.32
CA ILE A 121 6.27 8.58 -1.07
C ILE A 121 7.21 9.03 -2.19
N LYS A 122 6.83 8.84 -3.46
CA LYS A 122 7.65 9.27 -4.60
C LYS A 122 7.87 10.78 -4.63
N ALA A 123 6.84 11.55 -4.29
CA ALA A 123 6.94 13.01 -4.23
C ALA A 123 7.81 13.49 -3.06
N ALA A 124 7.69 12.87 -1.88
CA ALA A 124 8.53 13.17 -0.73
C ALA A 124 10.00 12.83 -1.00
N LEU A 125 10.26 11.68 -1.63
CA LEU A 125 11.63 11.25 -1.96
C LEU A 125 12.35 12.19 -2.93
N ARG A 126 11.62 12.88 -3.81
CA ARG A 126 12.20 13.90 -4.71
C ARG A 126 12.67 15.16 -3.96
N GLU A 127 12.07 15.45 -2.80
CA GLU A 127 12.41 16.61 -1.99
C GLU A 127 13.43 16.28 -0.89
N LYS A 128 13.35 15.06 -0.32
CA LYS A 128 14.20 14.60 0.79
C LYS A 128 14.73 13.21 0.48
N SER A 129 15.93 13.13 -0.07
CA SER A 129 16.54 11.84 -0.49
C SER A 129 16.92 10.94 0.69
N GLU A 130 17.08 11.50 1.89
CA GLU A 130 17.49 10.81 3.11
C GLU A 130 16.47 9.74 3.55
N ILE A 131 15.19 9.92 3.20
CA ILE A 131 14.13 8.95 3.52
C ILE A 131 14.15 7.71 2.61
N ALA A 132 15.10 7.60 1.69
CA ALA A 132 15.19 6.50 0.72
C ALA A 132 15.28 5.11 1.35
N SER A 133 15.88 5.01 2.54
CA SER A 133 16.04 3.77 3.31
C SER A 133 14.85 3.43 4.22
N GLU A 134 13.91 4.34 4.41
CA GLU A 134 12.69 4.06 5.16
C GLU A 134 11.87 2.98 4.47
N THR A 135 11.14 2.19 5.26
CA THR A 135 10.44 1.01 4.75
C THR A 135 8.95 1.09 5.00
N ILE A 136 8.18 0.55 4.07
CA ILE A 136 6.74 0.35 4.20
C ILE A 136 6.41 -1.12 3.96
N SER A 137 5.47 -1.64 4.75
CA SER A 137 4.97 -2.98 4.54
C SER A 137 4.12 -3.06 3.27
N VAL A 138 4.26 -4.16 2.53
CA VAL A 138 3.53 -4.41 1.30
C VAL A 138 2.94 -5.80 1.29
N ILE A 139 1.76 -5.95 0.70
CA ILE A 139 1.14 -7.23 0.39
C ILE A 139 1.22 -7.40 -1.13
N LEU A 140 2.01 -8.38 -1.57
CA LEU A 140 2.20 -8.70 -2.98
C LEU A 140 1.22 -9.79 -3.40
N ILE A 141 0.45 -9.56 -4.46
CA ILE A 141 -0.49 -10.52 -5.04
C ILE A 141 -0.14 -10.75 -6.51
N GLY A 142 -0.27 -12.00 -6.98
CA GLY A 142 -0.09 -12.30 -8.39
C GLY A 142 -1.24 -11.75 -9.25
N HIS A 143 -0.90 -11.12 -10.37
CA HIS A 143 -1.83 -10.71 -11.40
C HIS A 143 -1.51 -11.43 -12.70
N ASN A 144 -2.53 -11.93 -13.39
CA ASN A 144 -2.41 -12.51 -14.74
C ASN A 144 -3.04 -11.57 -15.75
N ASN A 145 -2.34 -11.31 -16.84
CA ASN A 145 -2.81 -10.46 -17.94
C ASN A 145 -3.73 -11.23 -18.90
N THR A 146 -4.66 -12.00 -18.33
CA THR A 146 -5.75 -12.66 -19.03
C THR A 146 -7.07 -11.97 -18.66
N PRO A 147 -8.16 -12.15 -19.42
CA PRO A 147 -9.47 -11.59 -19.05
C PRO A 147 -9.91 -11.94 -17.63
N GLU A 148 -9.71 -13.19 -17.20
CA GLU A 148 -10.02 -13.69 -15.86
C GLU A 148 -9.12 -13.07 -14.79
N GLY A 149 -7.81 -12.94 -15.08
CA GLY A 149 -6.83 -12.31 -14.18
C GLY A 149 -7.13 -10.83 -13.98
N MET A 150 -7.47 -10.12 -15.05
CA MET A 150 -7.89 -8.72 -15.01
C MET A 150 -9.20 -8.55 -14.21
N GLU A 151 -10.18 -9.45 -14.41
CA GLU A 151 -11.43 -9.45 -13.63
C GLU A 151 -11.15 -9.67 -12.14
N LYS A 152 -10.31 -10.66 -11.80
CA LYS A 152 -9.91 -10.92 -10.40
C LYS A 152 -9.27 -9.69 -9.76
N SER A 153 -8.34 -9.06 -10.44
CA SER A 153 -7.66 -7.86 -9.91
C SER A 153 -8.61 -6.67 -9.77
N ARG A 154 -9.52 -6.43 -10.72
CA ARG A 154 -10.56 -5.41 -10.60
C ARG A 154 -11.51 -5.69 -9.42
N ARG A 155 -11.87 -6.96 -9.20
CA ARG A 155 -12.69 -7.36 -8.05
C ARG A 155 -11.99 -7.08 -6.73
N ILE A 156 -10.71 -7.43 -6.59
CA ILE A 156 -9.91 -7.12 -5.40
C ILE A 156 -9.84 -5.61 -5.19
N PHE A 157 -9.52 -4.84 -6.25
CA PHE A 157 -9.47 -3.38 -6.21
C PHE A 157 -10.80 -2.78 -5.74
N SER A 158 -11.92 -3.18 -6.34
CA SER A 158 -13.24 -2.65 -5.97
C SER A 158 -13.64 -3.04 -4.54
N THR A 159 -13.27 -4.24 -4.08
CA THR A 159 -13.56 -4.70 -2.73
C THR A 159 -12.80 -3.90 -1.68
N LEU A 160 -11.50 -3.71 -1.88
CA LEU A 160 -10.65 -2.94 -0.96
C LEU A 160 -11.14 -1.48 -0.85
N ASN A 161 -11.48 -0.85 -1.98
CA ASN A 161 -11.91 0.54 -2.00
C ASN A 161 -13.37 0.75 -1.56
N ARG A 162 -14.28 -0.20 -1.85
CA ARG A 162 -15.71 -0.08 -1.49
C ARG A 162 -15.95 -0.04 0.01
N TYR A 163 -15.16 -0.77 0.79
CA TYR A 163 -15.31 -0.86 2.24
C TYR A 163 -14.46 0.14 3.01
N ALA A 164 -13.64 0.93 2.32
CA ALA A 164 -12.97 2.10 2.91
C ALA A 164 -14.01 3.18 3.22
N LYS A 165 -14.49 3.22 4.46
CA LYS A 165 -15.43 4.25 4.91
C LYS A 165 -14.69 5.55 5.14
N PRO A 166 -15.28 6.72 4.76
CA PRO A 166 -14.78 8.00 5.22
C PRO A 166 -14.75 8.05 6.75
N VAL A 167 -13.70 8.60 7.31
CA VAL A 167 -13.60 8.83 8.76
C VAL A 167 -14.72 9.77 9.17
N ARG A 168 -15.49 9.42 10.20
CA ARG A 168 -16.57 10.27 10.69
C ARG A 168 -16.01 11.47 11.44
N LEU A 169 -16.74 12.59 11.46
CA LEU A 169 -16.33 13.78 12.19
C LEU A 169 -16.04 13.49 13.68
N GLY A 170 -16.86 12.65 14.31
CA GLY A 170 -16.65 12.23 15.70
C GLY A 170 -15.32 11.47 15.90
N ASP A 171 -14.93 10.62 14.95
CA ASP A 171 -13.67 9.90 15.01
C ASP A 171 -12.48 10.86 14.80
N ILE A 172 -12.63 11.87 13.92
CA ILE A 172 -11.63 12.93 13.74
C ILE A 172 -11.45 13.70 15.05
N ILE A 173 -12.51 14.17 15.67
CA ILE A 173 -12.46 14.90 16.94
C ILE A 173 -11.79 14.04 18.03
N ALA A 174 -12.11 12.74 18.06
CA ALA A 174 -11.59 11.84 19.09
C ALA A 174 -10.12 11.48 18.92
N LEU A 175 -9.61 11.39 17.68
CA LEU A 175 -8.34 10.73 17.39
C LEU A 175 -7.31 11.61 16.65
N ASP A 176 -7.73 12.74 16.04
CA ASP A 176 -6.82 13.59 15.28
C ASP A 176 -6.02 14.49 16.23
N GLU A 177 -4.71 14.32 16.23
CA GLU A 177 -3.75 15.11 17.03
C GLU A 177 -3.06 16.21 16.21
N ASP A 178 -3.41 16.36 14.94
CA ASP A 178 -2.81 17.35 14.05
C ASP A 178 -3.80 18.48 13.71
N ASP A 179 -5.11 18.28 13.93
CA ASP A 179 -6.14 19.29 13.73
C ASP A 179 -6.42 20.03 15.04
N ILE A 180 -6.06 21.32 15.08
CA ILE A 180 -6.25 22.18 16.27
C ILE A 180 -7.73 22.28 16.69
N VAL A 181 -8.66 22.21 15.73
CA VAL A 181 -10.11 22.26 16.02
C VAL A 181 -10.55 20.95 16.67
N ALA A 182 -10.07 19.81 16.17
CA ALA A 182 -10.35 18.50 16.77
C ALA A 182 -9.79 18.41 18.20
N ILE A 183 -8.52 18.80 18.41
CA ILE A 183 -7.88 18.83 19.73
C ILE A 183 -8.65 19.73 20.69
N THR A 184 -8.96 20.96 20.30
CA THR A 184 -9.69 21.91 21.15
C THR A 184 -11.07 21.39 21.51
N THR A 185 -11.81 20.85 20.53
CA THR A 185 -13.15 20.28 20.74
C THR A 185 -13.09 19.11 21.72
N ARG A 186 -12.10 18.20 21.56
CA ARG A 186 -11.89 17.06 22.47
C ARG A 186 -11.61 17.55 23.89
N ILE A 187 -10.71 18.50 24.08
CA ILE A 187 -10.39 19.10 25.39
C ILE A 187 -11.64 19.71 26.03
N MET A 188 -12.48 20.41 25.24
CA MET A 188 -13.73 20.95 25.73
C MET A 188 -14.71 19.86 26.19
N LEU A 189 -14.89 18.81 25.38
CA LEU A 189 -15.79 17.70 25.72
C LEU A 189 -15.33 16.92 26.96
N GLU A 190 -14.01 16.75 27.14
CA GLU A 190 -13.44 16.02 28.28
C GLU A 190 -13.50 16.81 29.59
N ASN A 191 -13.33 18.13 29.54
CA ASN A 191 -13.20 18.96 30.75
C ASN A 191 -14.45 19.74 31.12
N PHE A 192 -15.46 19.82 30.22
CA PHE A 192 -16.71 20.58 30.45
C PHE A 192 -17.91 19.65 30.23
N PRO A 193 -18.38 18.91 31.25
CA PRO A 193 -19.41 17.87 31.12
C PRO A 193 -20.82 18.40 30.81
N LEU A 194 -20.98 19.68 30.49
CA LEU A 194 -22.25 20.29 30.04
C LEU A 194 -22.40 20.30 28.49
N PHE A 195 -21.44 19.77 27.77
CA PHE A 195 -21.47 19.54 26.30
C PHE A 195 -21.57 18.02 26.03
#